data_3580cf5dda26f5eeb542a6c464ab2ef3
#
_entry.id   3580cf5dda26f5eeb542a6c464ab2ef3
#
_cell.length_a   1.000
_cell.length_b   1.000
_cell.length_c   1.000
_cell.angle_alpha   90.00
_cell.angle_beta   90.00
_cell.angle_gamma   90.00
#
_symmetry.space_group_name_H-M   'P 1'
#
loop_
_entity.id
_entity.type
_entity.pdbx_description
1 polymer ?
#
loop_
_entity_poly.entity_id
_entity_poly.type
_entity_poly.pdbx_seq_one_letter_code
_entity_poly.pdbx_strand_id
1 'polypeptide(L)'
;LQYQIKYISPSPILTALPQFGAIPLFWINKSYIKEFCPPFPKVSITCGRRHAGFAIALKRMSKGKVSTIHIQDPRINSCFFDHLIIPEHDPSRGKNIVISKGSLTKINKNTLEAEAQRFLGLVSHLPQRRIAINIGGSSKGEAIDKASAEKILDKLTLLAKKYDCGLLVLSLIHI
;
A
#
# COMPACT_ATOMS: atom_id res chain seq x y z
N LEU A 1 9.83 -19.05 13.05
CA LEU A 1 8.42 -18.68 12.83
C LEU A 1 7.98 -19.27 11.50
N GLN A 2 7.00 -20.19 11.52
CA GLN A 2 6.33 -20.61 10.29
C GLN A 2 5.23 -19.61 9.96
N TYR A 3 5.22 -19.11 8.72
CA TYR A 3 4.18 -18.21 8.22
C TYR A 3 3.71 -18.67 6.84
N GLN A 4 2.49 -18.31 6.48
CA GLN A 4 1.90 -18.55 5.17
C GLN A 4 1.39 -17.22 4.60
N ILE A 5 1.77 -16.92 3.37
CA ILE A 5 1.25 -15.76 2.64
C ILE A 5 0.06 -16.21 1.81
N LYS A 6 -1.06 -15.49 1.91
CA LYS A 6 -2.27 -15.72 1.14
C LYS A 6 -2.67 -14.46 0.38
N TYR A 7 -2.94 -14.62 -0.90
CA TYR A 7 -3.44 -13.55 -1.76
C TYR A 7 -4.95 -13.69 -1.91
N ILE A 8 -5.70 -12.79 -1.31
CA ILE A 8 -7.16 -12.85 -1.26
C ILE A 8 -7.72 -11.60 -1.94
N SER A 9 -8.64 -11.79 -2.88
CA SER A 9 -9.36 -10.69 -3.51
C SER A 9 -10.70 -10.46 -2.81
N PRO A 10 -10.90 -9.31 -2.17
CA PRO A 10 -12.16 -9.00 -1.51
C PRO A 10 -13.30 -8.81 -2.52
N SER A 11 -14.51 -9.18 -2.13
CA SER A 11 -15.69 -8.81 -2.89
C SER A 11 -15.87 -7.28 -2.89
N PRO A 12 -16.53 -6.69 -3.90
CA PRO A 12 -16.82 -5.25 -3.94
C PRO A 12 -17.54 -4.76 -2.67
N ILE A 13 -18.42 -5.56 -2.12
CA ILE A 13 -19.19 -5.24 -0.91
C ILE A 13 -18.30 -5.15 0.32
N LEU A 14 -17.40 -6.12 0.53
CA LEU A 14 -16.43 -6.08 1.64
C LEU A 14 -15.43 -4.93 1.48
N THR A 15 -15.15 -4.52 0.26
CA THR A 15 -14.30 -3.38 -0.02
C THR A 15 -14.98 -2.06 0.34
N ALA A 16 -16.28 -1.92 0.04
CA ALA A 16 -17.06 -0.72 0.32
C ALA A 16 -17.43 -0.59 1.81
N LEU A 17 -17.75 -1.70 2.44
CA LEU A 17 -18.28 -1.76 3.80
C LEU A 17 -17.55 -2.84 4.63
N PRO A 18 -16.28 -2.62 4.98
CA PRO A 18 -15.45 -3.63 5.63
C PRO A 18 -15.97 -4.04 7.02
N GLN A 19 -16.72 -3.19 7.70
CA GLN A 19 -17.37 -3.50 8.99
C GLN A 19 -18.38 -4.64 8.87
N PHE A 20 -18.94 -4.88 7.67
CA PHE A 20 -19.83 -6.02 7.41
C PHE A 20 -19.10 -7.34 7.18
N GLY A 21 -17.76 -7.38 7.19
CA GLY A 21 -17.00 -8.63 7.34
C GLY A 21 -17.40 -9.42 8.59
N ALA A 22 -18.21 -8.81 9.40
CA ALA A 22 -18.90 -9.32 10.55
C ALA A 22 -20.13 -10.18 10.27
N ILE A 23 -20.68 -10.14 9.10
CA ILE A 23 -21.92 -10.83 8.70
C ILE A 23 -21.56 -12.15 7.96
N PRO A 24 -22.44 -13.17 7.95
CA PRO A 24 -22.09 -14.53 7.55
C PRO A 24 -21.41 -14.67 6.18
N LEU A 25 -20.68 -15.75 6.04
CA LEU A 25 -19.79 -16.24 4.97
C LEU A 25 -20.26 -16.08 3.52
N PHE A 26 -21.54 -15.82 3.24
CA PHE A 26 -22.04 -15.69 1.88
C PHE A 26 -21.60 -14.41 1.15
N TRP A 27 -21.04 -13.44 1.88
CA TRP A 27 -20.46 -12.21 1.32
C TRP A 27 -19.00 -12.38 0.89
N ILE A 28 -18.35 -13.44 1.35
CA ILE A 28 -17.00 -13.80 0.96
C ILE A 28 -17.13 -14.71 -0.28
N ASN A 29 -16.34 -14.43 -1.31
CA ASN A 29 -16.27 -15.31 -2.46
C ASN A 29 -16.04 -16.76 -2.00
N LYS A 30 -16.89 -17.70 -2.45
CA LYS A 30 -16.88 -19.11 -2.03
C LYS A 30 -15.51 -19.77 -2.11
N SER A 31 -14.65 -19.32 -3.03
CA SER A 31 -13.26 -19.79 -3.17
C SER A 31 -12.39 -19.55 -1.93
N TYR A 32 -12.71 -18.55 -1.12
CA TYR A 32 -11.93 -18.21 0.08
C TYR A 32 -12.54 -18.72 1.39
N ILE A 33 -13.68 -19.38 1.36
CA ILE A 33 -14.33 -19.89 2.58
C ILE A 33 -13.40 -20.81 3.37
N LYS A 34 -12.61 -21.64 2.70
CA LYS A 34 -11.64 -22.54 3.32
C LYS A 34 -10.61 -21.80 4.20
N GLU A 35 -10.30 -20.55 3.86
CA GLU A 35 -9.33 -19.73 4.60
C GLU A 35 -9.86 -19.27 5.97
N PHE A 36 -11.17 -19.37 6.17
CA PHE A 36 -11.85 -19.00 7.41
C PHE A 36 -12.27 -20.22 8.24
N CYS A 37 -11.81 -21.40 7.87
CA CYS A 37 -12.06 -22.64 8.61
C CYS A 37 -10.85 -23.06 9.45
N PRO A 38 -11.06 -23.84 10.52
CA PRO A 38 -9.97 -24.44 11.30
C PRO A 38 -9.05 -25.34 10.43
N PRO A 39 -7.78 -25.44 10.77
CA PRO A 39 -7.11 -24.82 11.92
C PRO A 39 -6.82 -23.34 11.69
N PHE A 40 -7.20 -22.50 12.67
CA PHE A 40 -6.94 -21.07 12.61
C PHE A 40 -5.49 -20.72 12.94
N PRO A 41 -4.89 -19.69 12.31
CA PRO A 41 -3.60 -19.17 12.71
C PRO A 41 -3.70 -18.50 14.09
N LYS A 42 -2.59 -18.45 14.83
CA LYS A 42 -2.52 -17.69 16.09
C LYS A 42 -2.63 -16.17 15.83
N VAL A 43 -1.97 -15.70 14.77
CA VAL A 43 -1.90 -14.30 14.38
C VAL A 43 -2.24 -14.18 12.91
N SER A 44 -3.06 -13.21 12.56
CA SER A 44 -3.34 -12.81 11.18
C SER A 44 -2.88 -11.38 10.95
N ILE A 45 -2.02 -11.18 9.95
CA ILE A 45 -1.57 -9.86 9.52
C ILE A 45 -2.22 -9.57 8.18
N THR A 46 -2.96 -8.47 8.12
CA THR A 46 -3.61 -8.00 6.89
C THR A 46 -3.12 -6.60 6.54
N CYS A 47 -3.04 -6.27 5.26
CA CYS A 47 -2.57 -4.97 4.80
C CYS A 47 -3.53 -4.40 3.76
N GLY A 48 -3.79 -3.09 3.89
CA GLY A 48 -4.59 -2.35 2.93
C GLY A 48 -6.08 -2.34 3.26
N ARG A 49 -6.70 -1.19 3.06
CA ARG A 49 -8.10 -0.91 3.39
C ARG A 49 -9.09 -1.98 2.89
N ARG A 50 -8.84 -2.51 1.70
CA ARG A 50 -9.71 -3.54 1.09
C ARG A 50 -9.73 -4.86 1.86
N HIS A 51 -8.69 -5.15 2.65
CA HIS A 51 -8.56 -6.41 3.40
C HIS A 51 -9.02 -6.29 4.86
N ALA A 52 -9.43 -5.13 5.31
CA ALA A 52 -9.92 -4.92 6.68
C ALA A 52 -11.09 -5.87 7.02
N GLY A 53 -12.03 -6.05 6.08
CA GLY A 53 -13.16 -6.96 6.25
C GLY A 53 -12.77 -8.42 6.48
N PHE A 54 -11.65 -8.87 5.88
CA PHE A 54 -11.14 -10.23 6.11
C PHE A 54 -10.60 -10.41 7.54
N ALA A 55 -9.87 -9.43 8.06
CA ALA A 55 -9.38 -9.48 9.44
C ALA A 55 -10.55 -9.59 10.43
N ILE A 56 -11.60 -8.80 10.22
CA ILE A 56 -12.81 -8.79 11.05
C ILE A 56 -13.53 -10.14 10.96
N ALA A 57 -13.72 -10.67 9.74
CA ALA A 57 -14.38 -11.95 9.52
C ALA A 57 -13.61 -13.08 10.21
N LEU A 58 -12.29 -13.16 10.02
CA LEU A 58 -11.45 -14.19 10.62
C LEU A 58 -11.47 -14.14 12.15
N LYS A 59 -11.38 -12.96 12.74
CA LYS A 59 -11.49 -12.77 14.20
C LYS A 59 -12.81 -13.30 14.74
N ARG A 60 -13.93 -13.00 14.08
CA ARG A 60 -15.25 -13.46 14.50
C ARG A 60 -15.44 -14.96 14.34
N MET A 61 -15.06 -15.51 13.19
CA MET A 61 -15.21 -16.94 12.92
C MET A 61 -14.34 -17.80 13.84
N SER A 62 -13.18 -17.31 14.21
CA SER A 62 -12.33 -17.93 15.20
C SER A 62 -12.83 -17.75 16.65
N LYS A 63 -13.95 -17.03 16.86
CA LYS A 63 -14.46 -16.64 18.18
C LYS A 63 -13.39 -15.91 19.02
N GLY A 64 -12.62 -15.01 18.37
CA GLY A 64 -11.57 -14.22 19.01
C GLY A 64 -10.27 -14.99 19.28
N LYS A 65 -10.11 -16.23 18.81
CA LYS A 65 -8.88 -17.01 19.00
C LYS A 65 -7.72 -16.51 18.12
N VAL A 66 -8.00 -15.85 17.01
CA VAL A 66 -7.01 -15.25 16.11
C VAL A 66 -6.75 -13.83 16.55
N SER A 67 -5.50 -13.49 16.87
CA SER A 67 -5.08 -12.12 17.08
C SER A 67 -4.89 -11.42 15.72
N THR A 68 -5.51 -10.27 15.55
CA THR A 68 -5.51 -9.54 14.27
C THR A 68 -4.62 -8.31 14.34
N ILE A 69 -3.68 -8.21 13.40
CA ILE A 69 -2.85 -7.03 13.16
C ILE A 69 -3.21 -6.51 11.78
N HIS A 70 -3.68 -5.27 11.68
CA HIS A 70 -3.99 -4.66 10.41
C HIS A 70 -3.07 -3.48 10.13
N ILE A 71 -2.52 -3.41 8.93
CA ILE A 71 -1.58 -2.38 8.48
C ILE A 71 -2.31 -1.44 7.52
N GLN A 72 -2.17 -0.17 7.71
CA GLN A 72 -2.88 0.98 7.12
C GLN A 72 -4.19 1.30 7.87
N ASP A 73 -4.61 2.57 7.74
CA ASP A 73 -5.87 3.02 8.31
C ASP A 73 -7.07 2.42 7.53
N PRO A 74 -7.86 1.55 8.17
CA PRO A 74 -9.02 0.93 7.54
C PRO A 74 -10.21 1.90 7.39
N ARG A 75 -10.13 3.11 7.97
CA ARG A 75 -11.20 4.12 7.99
C ARG A 75 -12.49 3.64 8.64
N ILE A 76 -12.39 2.72 9.57
CA ILE A 76 -13.47 2.21 10.41
C ILE A 76 -12.99 2.13 11.85
N ASN A 77 -13.92 1.88 12.79
CA ASN A 77 -13.59 1.84 14.20
C ASN A 77 -12.48 0.82 14.52
N SER A 78 -11.45 1.26 15.23
CA SER A 78 -10.29 0.44 15.61
C SER A 78 -10.64 -0.75 16.50
N CYS A 79 -11.76 -0.74 17.20
CA CYS A 79 -12.20 -1.82 18.10
C CYS A 79 -12.41 -3.18 17.40
N PHE A 80 -12.54 -3.19 16.06
CA PHE A 80 -12.65 -4.42 15.29
C PHE A 80 -11.34 -5.19 15.20
N PHE A 81 -10.21 -4.58 15.52
CA PHE A 81 -8.88 -5.16 15.44
C PHE A 81 -8.22 -5.26 16.81
N ASP A 82 -7.31 -6.21 17.00
CA ASP A 82 -6.50 -6.23 18.22
C ASP A 82 -5.39 -5.18 18.15
N HIS A 83 -4.75 -5.06 17.00
CA HIS A 83 -3.73 -4.04 16.74
C HIS A 83 -3.87 -3.46 15.33
N LEU A 84 -3.62 -2.16 15.22
CA LEU A 84 -3.49 -1.42 13.97
C LEU A 84 -2.11 -0.78 13.90
N ILE A 85 -1.48 -0.82 12.73
CA ILE A 85 -0.26 -0.08 12.44
C ILE A 85 -0.60 0.95 11.38
N ILE A 86 -0.58 2.22 11.76
CA ILE A 86 -1.09 3.32 10.93
C ILE A 86 0.01 4.36 10.73
N PRO A 87 0.24 4.84 9.48
CA PRO A 87 1.16 5.93 9.22
C PRO A 87 0.72 7.23 9.93
N GLU A 88 1.67 8.04 10.34
CA GLU A 88 1.44 9.29 11.06
C GLU A 88 0.51 10.27 10.33
N HIS A 89 0.56 10.27 9.00
CA HIS A 89 -0.29 11.13 8.16
C HIS A 89 -1.77 10.68 8.08
N ASP A 90 -2.09 9.45 8.51
CA ASP A 90 -3.48 9.00 8.62
C ASP A 90 -4.10 9.45 9.94
N PRO A 91 -5.42 9.78 9.97
CA PRO A 91 -6.03 10.47 11.11
C PRO A 91 -6.36 9.58 12.30
N SER A 92 -6.52 8.26 12.11
CA SER A 92 -7.02 7.39 13.18
C SER A 92 -6.04 7.30 14.35
N ARG A 93 -6.56 7.35 15.57
CA ARG A 93 -5.80 7.23 16.82
C ARG A 93 -6.59 6.35 17.80
N GLY A 94 -5.90 5.64 18.70
CA GLY A 94 -6.54 4.76 19.68
C GLY A 94 -5.54 3.95 20.50
N LYS A 95 -6.01 3.29 21.55
CA LYS A 95 -5.18 2.50 22.47
C LYS A 95 -4.53 1.29 21.83
N ASN A 96 -5.16 0.74 20.79
CA ASN A 96 -4.69 -0.41 20.02
C ASN A 96 -4.00 -0.03 18.70
N ILE A 97 -3.61 1.26 18.55
CA ILE A 97 -2.99 1.82 17.36
C ILE A 97 -1.52 2.14 17.61
N VAL A 98 -0.65 1.57 16.81
CA VAL A 98 0.77 1.91 16.73
C VAL A 98 0.97 2.85 15.55
N ILE A 99 1.60 3.99 15.81
CA ILE A 99 1.88 4.99 14.76
C ILE A 99 3.28 4.73 14.19
N SER A 100 3.37 4.60 12.88
CA SER A 100 4.62 4.56 12.12
C SER A 100 4.90 5.91 11.45
N LYS A 101 6.17 6.30 11.34
CA LYS A 101 6.56 7.57 10.67
C LYS A 101 6.09 7.64 9.21
N GLY A 102 6.03 6.50 8.53
CA GLY A 102 5.56 6.38 7.16
C GLY A 102 4.95 5.01 6.92
N SER A 103 4.56 4.74 5.69
CA SER A 103 4.07 3.42 5.30
C SER A 103 5.15 2.36 5.47
N LEU A 104 4.79 1.18 5.95
CA LEU A 104 5.72 0.06 6.06
C LEU A 104 6.20 -0.34 4.66
N THR A 105 7.51 -0.44 4.49
CA THR A 105 8.16 -0.76 3.22
C THR A 105 9.33 -1.70 3.44
N LYS A 106 9.70 -2.45 2.40
CA LYS A 106 10.92 -3.24 2.36
C LYS A 106 12.16 -2.41 1.97
N ILE A 107 11.96 -1.15 1.59
CA ILE A 107 13.04 -0.25 1.17
C ILE A 107 13.83 0.17 2.40
N ASN A 108 15.12 -0.07 2.38
CA ASN A 108 16.09 0.34 3.39
C ASN A 108 17.38 0.80 2.70
N LYS A 109 18.32 1.34 3.46
CA LYS A 109 19.56 1.88 2.91
C LYS A 109 20.32 0.86 2.06
N ASN A 110 20.46 -0.37 2.52
CA ASN A 110 21.21 -1.41 1.80
C ASN A 110 20.53 -1.79 0.48
N THR A 111 19.19 -1.90 0.47
CA THR A 111 18.46 -2.15 -0.78
C THR A 111 18.56 -0.98 -1.75
N LEU A 112 18.55 0.25 -1.28
CA LEU A 112 18.74 1.44 -2.13
C LEU A 112 20.16 1.48 -2.70
N GLU A 113 21.18 1.20 -1.93
CA GLU A 113 22.57 1.15 -2.40
C GLU A 113 22.79 0.05 -3.43
N ALA A 114 22.25 -1.15 -3.21
CA ALA A 114 22.34 -2.26 -4.15
C ALA A 114 21.63 -1.93 -5.49
N GLU A 115 20.42 -1.38 -5.43
CA GLU A 115 19.71 -0.97 -6.64
C GLU A 115 20.39 0.23 -7.34
N ALA A 116 20.95 1.19 -6.59
CA ALA A 116 21.69 2.29 -7.18
C ALA A 116 22.88 1.77 -8.03
N GLN A 117 23.64 0.79 -7.53
CA GLN A 117 24.72 0.16 -8.30
C GLN A 117 24.20 -0.53 -9.56
N ARG A 118 23.07 -1.22 -9.47
CA ARG A 118 22.44 -1.90 -10.59
C ARG A 118 22.02 -0.94 -11.71
N PHE A 119 21.57 0.27 -11.34
CA PHE A 119 21.11 1.28 -12.29
C PHE A 119 22.21 2.22 -12.79
N LEU A 120 23.44 2.15 -12.24
CA LEU A 120 24.54 3.04 -12.64
C LEU A 120 24.77 3.03 -14.16
N GLY A 121 24.78 1.86 -14.79
CA GLY A 121 24.99 1.74 -16.24
C GLY A 121 23.93 2.45 -17.07
N LEU A 122 22.67 2.42 -16.62
CA LEU A 122 21.55 3.05 -17.33
C LEU A 122 21.59 4.59 -17.25
N VAL A 123 22.18 5.13 -16.20
CA VAL A 123 22.20 6.58 -15.97
C VAL A 123 23.60 7.21 -16.16
N SER A 124 24.60 6.43 -16.54
CA SER A 124 26.00 6.87 -16.69
C SER A 124 26.19 7.93 -17.80
N HIS A 125 25.31 7.92 -18.81
CA HIS A 125 25.32 8.90 -19.91
C HIS A 125 24.77 10.29 -19.50
N LEU A 126 24.14 10.40 -18.31
CA LEU A 126 23.60 11.63 -17.80
C LEU A 126 24.65 12.43 -17.02
N PRO A 127 24.54 13.75 -16.95
CA PRO A 127 25.36 14.57 -16.06
C PRO A 127 25.38 14.03 -14.62
N GLN A 128 26.44 14.31 -13.89
CA GLN A 128 26.60 13.86 -12.51
C GLN A 128 25.49 14.43 -11.59
N ARG A 129 25.10 15.68 -11.83
CA ARG A 129 23.96 16.29 -11.16
C ARG A 129 22.67 15.83 -11.84
N ARG A 130 21.74 15.26 -11.07
CA ARG A 130 20.50 14.70 -11.58
C ARG A 130 19.31 15.16 -10.78
N ILE A 131 18.18 15.33 -11.45
CA ILE A 131 16.88 15.63 -10.84
C ILE A 131 15.98 14.43 -11.05
N ALA A 132 15.53 13.81 -9.95
CA ALA A 132 14.54 12.74 -10.01
C ALA A 132 13.12 13.35 -9.95
N ILE A 133 12.29 12.94 -10.89
CA ILE A 133 10.91 13.41 -11.04
C ILE A 133 10.00 12.19 -10.95
N ASN A 134 9.11 12.20 -9.97
CA ASN A 134 8.11 11.14 -9.82
C ASN A 134 6.73 11.71 -10.18
N ILE A 135 6.14 11.22 -11.27
CA ILE A 135 4.80 11.60 -11.70
C ILE A 135 3.83 10.51 -11.22
N GLY A 136 2.97 10.86 -10.27
CA GLY A 136 1.98 9.95 -9.72
C GLY A 136 0.95 9.52 -10.76
N GLY A 137 0.36 8.34 -10.56
CA GLY A 137 -0.78 7.87 -11.36
C GLY A 137 -2.05 8.67 -11.08
N SER A 138 -3.04 8.53 -11.97
CA SER A 138 -4.36 9.14 -11.80
C SER A 138 -5.05 8.61 -10.53
N SER A 139 -5.59 9.53 -9.74
CA SER A 139 -6.46 9.23 -8.60
C SER A 139 -7.90 9.65 -8.91
N LYS A 140 -8.85 9.26 -8.06
CA LYS A 140 -10.27 9.61 -8.25
C LYS A 140 -10.44 11.13 -8.38
N GLY A 141 -10.67 11.60 -9.62
CA GLY A 141 -10.97 13.00 -9.94
C GLY A 141 -9.80 13.85 -10.42
N GLU A 142 -8.56 13.35 -10.35
CA GLU A 142 -7.38 14.08 -10.83
C GLU A 142 -6.55 13.16 -11.74
N ALA A 143 -6.49 13.50 -13.01
CA ALA A 143 -5.61 12.88 -13.98
C ALA A 143 -4.73 13.97 -14.61
N ILE A 144 -3.45 13.71 -14.74
CA ILE A 144 -2.57 14.56 -15.56
C ILE A 144 -2.84 14.17 -17.01
N ASP A 145 -3.46 15.07 -17.77
CA ASP A 145 -3.64 14.87 -19.20
C ASP A 145 -2.32 15.04 -19.96
N LYS A 146 -2.30 14.57 -21.20
CA LYS A 146 -1.11 14.60 -22.05
C LYS A 146 -0.56 16.02 -22.22
N ALA A 147 -1.41 17.01 -22.43
CA ALA A 147 -1.00 18.40 -22.63
C ALA A 147 -0.35 19.00 -21.38
N SER A 148 -0.87 18.67 -20.20
CA SER A 148 -0.28 19.06 -18.91
C SER A 148 1.06 18.37 -18.67
N ALA A 149 1.18 17.07 -19.00
CA ALA A 149 2.43 16.34 -18.89
C ALA A 149 3.51 16.93 -19.82
N GLU A 150 3.18 17.24 -21.06
CA GLU A 150 4.09 17.89 -22.02
C GLU A 150 4.58 19.25 -21.50
N LYS A 151 3.69 20.11 -21.02
CA LYS A 151 4.07 21.42 -20.43
C LYS A 151 5.01 21.29 -19.23
N ILE A 152 4.81 20.25 -18.39
CA ILE A 152 5.69 19.97 -17.26
C ILE A 152 7.07 19.55 -17.77
N LEU A 153 7.12 18.64 -18.73
CA LEU A 153 8.38 18.13 -19.31
C LEU A 153 9.17 19.24 -20.01
N ASP A 154 8.51 20.14 -20.73
CA ASP A 154 9.16 21.31 -21.37
C ASP A 154 9.84 22.20 -20.33
N LYS A 155 9.12 22.54 -19.25
CA LYS A 155 9.69 23.35 -18.16
C LYS A 155 10.87 22.66 -17.49
N LEU A 156 10.75 21.36 -17.24
CA LEU A 156 11.82 20.56 -16.64
C LEU A 156 13.04 20.46 -17.56
N THR A 157 12.84 20.34 -18.86
CA THR A 157 13.91 20.31 -19.85
C THR A 157 14.66 21.65 -19.90
N LEU A 158 13.95 22.78 -19.85
CA LEU A 158 14.57 24.09 -19.74
C LEU A 158 15.39 24.25 -18.46
N LEU A 159 14.85 23.74 -17.33
CA LEU A 159 15.52 23.77 -16.04
C LEU A 159 16.79 22.91 -16.06
N ALA A 160 16.70 21.71 -16.63
CA ALA A 160 17.84 20.80 -16.77
C ALA A 160 18.97 21.42 -17.58
N LYS A 161 18.65 22.06 -18.71
CA LYS A 161 19.63 22.80 -19.54
C LYS A 161 20.26 23.96 -18.77
N LYS A 162 19.44 24.73 -18.04
CA LYS A 162 19.93 25.90 -17.28
C LYS A 162 20.93 25.52 -16.18
N TYR A 163 20.73 24.38 -15.53
CA TYR A 163 21.55 23.92 -14.40
C TYR A 163 22.51 22.79 -14.72
N ASP A 164 22.64 22.45 -15.99
CA ASP A 164 23.48 21.32 -16.46
C ASP A 164 23.23 20.04 -15.65
N CYS A 165 21.98 19.58 -15.67
CA CYS A 165 21.60 18.38 -14.93
C CYS A 165 20.79 17.40 -15.79
N GLY A 166 20.94 16.11 -15.50
CA GLY A 166 20.14 15.03 -16.09
C GLY A 166 18.77 14.91 -15.44
N LEU A 167 17.76 14.50 -16.21
CA LEU A 167 16.42 14.22 -15.71
C LEU A 167 16.19 12.70 -15.62
N LEU A 168 15.73 12.25 -14.47
CA LEU A 168 15.25 10.88 -14.23
C LEU A 168 13.75 10.95 -14.01
N VAL A 169 12.98 10.61 -15.03
CA VAL A 169 11.52 10.68 -14.97
C VAL A 169 10.94 9.29 -14.74
N LEU A 170 10.25 9.12 -13.62
CA LEU A 170 9.46 7.94 -13.31
C LEU A 170 7.98 8.32 -13.38
N SER A 171 7.24 7.67 -14.27
CA SER A 171 5.81 7.88 -14.43
C SER A 171 5.03 6.60 -14.12
N LEU A 172 3.98 6.71 -13.33
CA LEU A 172 2.97 5.67 -13.11
C LEU A 172 1.77 5.83 -14.07
N ILE A 173 1.84 6.80 -14.97
CA ILE A 173 0.86 7.02 -16.05
C ILE A 173 1.40 6.30 -17.27
N HIS A 174 0.64 5.38 -17.83
CA HIS A 174 0.92 4.85 -19.16
C HIS A 174 0.60 5.95 -20.17
N ILE A 175 1.65 6.60 -20.70
CA ILE A 175 1.58 7.61 -21.76
C ILE A 175 1.60 6.90 -23.10
#